data_d1ed02eae9ffc42a336bc11fd1e7f9d7
#
_entry.id   d1ed02eae9ffc42a336bc11fd1e7f9d7
#
_cell.length_a   1.000
_cell.length_b   1.000
_cell.length_c   1.000
_cell.angle_alpha   90.00
_cell.angle_beta   90.00
_cell.angle_gamma   90.00
#
_symmetry.space_group_name_H-M   'P 1'
#
loop_
_entity.id
_entity.type
_entity.pdbx_description
1 polymer ?
#
loop_
_entity_poly.entity_id
_entity_poly.type
_entity_poly.pdbx_seq_one_letter_code
_entity_poly.pdbx_strand_id
1 'polypeptide(L)'
;MHSFVLSLAVLASTATAAPSRASAFTKRDSSCTFSDAAQASSSISACSSVVLNNIAVPAGETLDLSDAADGATITFEGTTSFGYKEWDGPLVRLGGSGVTVTGAKDAVIDGEGKRWWDGEGTNGGKTKPKFLYAHDLEDATVSGLHIKNTPVQAISVQANNLSLKDITVDNSDGDGNGGHNTDAFDISESNGVYITGAVVKNQDDCIAINSGKNIEFSGGSCSGGHGLSIGSIGGRDDNTVQNVTVSDSTISNSANGVRIKTKVDEKGSVSDVTYSNIKLSGISDYGIVVQQDYKNGGSSGTPSNDIKVSGVTIDGVTGSVEDDAVPVYILCGEGSCSNWTWTNVNISGGEKSDKCQNEPSGVSC
;
A
#
# COMPACT_ATOMS: atom_id res chain seq x y z
N MET A 1 7.60 -54.53 79.72
CA MET A 1 7.96 -53.18 79.15
C MET A 1 8.50 -53.45 77.75
N HIS A 2 7.67 -53.25 76.75
CA HIS A 2 8.02 -53.53 75.36
C HIS A 2 8.28 -52.22 74.61
N SER A 3 9.52 -52.11 74.16
CA SER A 3 9.90 -50.99 73.25
C SER A 3 9.55 -51.35 71.84
N PHE A 4 8.74 -50.49 71.19
CA PHE A 4 8.49 -50.54 69.75
C PHE A 4 9.51 -49.63 69.03
N VAL A 5 10.28 -50.23 68.16
CA VAL A 5 11.14 -49.46 67.21
C VAL A 5 10.36 -49.26 65.90
N LEU A 6 10.13 -48.01 65.57
CA LEU A 6 9.45 -47.61 64.32
C LEU A 6 10.52 -47.41 63.27
N SER A 7 10.58 -48.25 62.25
CA SER A 7 11.46 -48.06 61.07
C SER A 7 10.79 -47.20 60.01
N LEU A 8 11.40 -46.09 59.73
CA LEU A 8 10.95 -45.15 58.67
C LEU A 8 11.56 -45.62 57.35
N ALA A 9 10.76 -46.06 56.42
CA ALA A 9 11.19 -46.40 55.06
C ALA A 9 11.11 -45.09 54.19
N VAL A 10 12.24 -44.62 53.70
CA VAL A 10 12.34 -43.52 52.76
C VAL A 10 12.18 -44.05 51.32
N LEU A 11 11.07 -43.79 50.71
CA LEU A 11 10.87 -44.02 49.26
C LEU A 11 11.54 -42.93 48.44
N ALA A 12 12.63 -43.28 47.79
CA ALA A 12 13.26 -42.40 46.79
C ALA A 12 12.50 -42.53 45.45
N SER A 13 11.76 -41.50 45.09
CA SER A 13 11.12 -41.35 43.75
C SER A 13 12.14 -40.87 42.75
N THR A 14 12.56 -41.74 41.83
CA THR A 14 13.36 -41.35 40.65
C THR A 14 12.44 -40.73 39.62
N ALA A 15 12.51 -39.40 39.47
CA ALA A 15 11.88 -38.70 38.36
C ALA A 15 12.71 -38.95 37.11
N THR A 16 12.19 -39.75 36.18
CA THR A 16 12.73 -39.85 34.82
C THR A 16 12.28 -38.62 34.04
N ALA A 17 13.20 -37.71 33.79
CA ALA A 17 12.97 -36.61 32.85
C ALA A 17 12.80 -37.20 31.44
N ALA A 18 11.60 -37.02 30.86
CA ALA A 18 11.37 -37.29 29.44
C ALA A 18 12.24 -36.35 28.59
N PRO A 19 12.89 -36.85 27.52
CA PRO A 19 13.63 -35.97 26.63
C PRO A 19 12.63 -35.01 25.96
N SER A 20 12.84 -33.73 26.16
CA SER A 20 12.16 -32.69 25.39
C SER A 20 12.51 -32.92 23.91
N ARG A 21 11.52 -33.24 23.08
CA ARG A 21 11.66 -33.16 21.63
C ARG A 21 11.92 -31.66 21.30
N ALA A 22 13.19 -31.30 21.19
CA ALA A 22 13.58 -30.13 20.40
C ALA A 22 13.09 -30.41 18.98
N SER A 23 12.05 -29.70 18.55
CA SER A 23 11.70 -29.62 17.13
C SER A 23 12.94 -29.06 16.46
N ALA A 24 13.74 -29.92 15.85
CA ALA A 24 14.76 -29.49 14.93
C ALA A 24 14.01 -28.88 13.75
N PHE A 25 13.94 -27.54 13.71
CA PHE A 25 13.67 -26.82 12.48
C PHE A 25 14.81 -27.18 11.53
N THR A 26 14.61 -28.23 10.73
CA THR A 26 15.44 -28.47 9.56
C THR A 26 15.17 -27.31 8.61
N LYS A 27 16.10 -26.35 8.59
CA LYS A 27 16.15 -25.33 7.55
C LYS A 27 16.11 -26.09 6.22
N ARG A 28 15.02 -25.96 5.48
CA ARG A 28 14.93 -26.55 4.15
C ARG A 28 15.89 -25.77 3.27
N ASP A 29 17.00 -26.35 2.94
CA ASP A 29 18.07 -25.75 2.09
C ASP A 29 17.83 -26.14 0.64
N SER A 30 16.59 -26.00 0.15
CA SER A 30 16.21 -26.33 -1.22
C SER A 30 16.08 -25.06 -2.05
N SER A 31 16.94 -24.93 -3.05
CA SER A 31 16.84 -23.94 -4.10
C SER A 31 15.98 -24.47 -5.23
N CYS A 32 14.98 -23.70 -5.67
CA CYS A 32 14.05 -24.08 -6.73
C CYS A 32 14.02 -22.99 -7.80
N THR A 33 14.12 -23.40 -9.05
CA THR A 33 13.93 -22.48 -10.18
C THR A 33 12.72 -22.94 -10.99
N PHE A 34 11.78 -22.03 -11.22
CA PHE A 34 10.57 -22.28 -11.97
C PHE A 34 10.51 -21.40 -13.21
N SER A 35 10.04 -21.98 -14.31
CA SER A 35 9.65 -21.27 -15.55
C SER A 35 8.19 -21.57 -15.93
N ASP A 36 7.45 -22.24 -15.06
CA ASP A 36 6.03 -22.57 -15.19
C ASP A 36 5.27 -22.07 -13.97
N ALA A 37 4.19 -21.32 -14.19
CA ALA A 37 3.43 -20.67 -13.13
C ALA A 37 2.70 -21.68 -12.21
N ALA A 38 2.10 -22.73 -12.78
CA ALA A 38 1.39 -23.73 -12.01
C ALA A 38 2.34 -24.55 -11.13
N GLN A 39 3.52 -24.87 -11.65
CA GLN A 39 4.55 -25.55 -10.90
C GLN A 39 5.08 -24.66 -9.76
N ALA A 40 5.32 -23.36 -10.02
CA ALA A 40 5.75 -22.43 -9.00
C ALA A 40 4.72 -22.38 -7.85
N SER A 41 3.45 -22.12 -8.16
CA SER A 41 2.36 -22.02 -7.18
C SER A 41 2.18 -23.30 -6.37
N SER A 42 2.25 -24.48 -7.01
CA SER A 42 2.03 -25.76 -6.30
C SER A 42 3.21 -26.25 -5.48
N SER A 43 4.41 -25.76 -5.72
CA SER A 43 5.63 -26.31 -5.12
C SER A 43 6.42 -25.32 -4.27
N ILE A 44 6.00 -24.05 -4.21
CA ILE A 44 6.72 -22.98 -3.52
C ILE A 44 6.98 -23.28 -2.03
N SER A 45 6.04 -23.90 -1.36
CA SER A 45 6.15 -24.24 0.08
C SER A 45 7.30 -25.21 0.40
N ALA A 46 7.83 -25.91 -0.60
CA ALA A 46 8.93 -26.83 -0.42
C ALA A 46 10.32 -26.17 -0.51
N CYS A 47 10.39 -24.90 -0.92
CA CYS A 47 11.62 -24.20 -1.28
C CYS A 47 11.92 -23.07 -0.28
N SER A 48 13.19 -22.95 0.13
CA SER A 48 13.67 -21.81 0.93
C SER A 48 14.25 -20.69 0.07
N SER A 49 14.65 -21.01 -1.16
CA SER A 49 15.12 -20.06 -2.17
C SER A 49 14.43 -20.38 -3.49
N VAL A 50 13.69 -19.43 -4.00
CA VAL A 50 12.85 -19.55 -5.21
C VAL A 50 13.34 -18.57 -6.25
N VAL A 51 13.55 -19.04 -7.47
CA VAL A 51 13.78 -18.21 -8.65
C VAL A 51 12.62 -18.42 -9.62
N LEU A 52 11.96 -17.34 -9.99
CA LEU A 52 10.89 -17.28 -10.99
C LEU A 52 11.48 -16.71 -12.28
N ASN A 53 11.75 -17.55 -13.27
CA ASN A 53 12.48 -17.15 -14.46
C ASN A 53 11.61 -17.21 -15.72
N ASN A 54 11.30 -16.03 -16.29
CA ASN A 54 10.46 -15.90 -17.50
C ASN A 54 9.10 -16.62 -17.36
N ILE A 55 8.33 -16.26 -16.35
CA ILE A 55 7.03 -16.88 -16.06
C ILE A 55 5.96 -16.33 -17.01
N ALA A 56 5.25 -17.22 -17.71
CA ALA A 56 4.03 -16.90 -18.43
C ALA A 56 2.82 -17.49 -17.70
N VAL A 57 2.02 -16.63 -17.10
CA VAL A 57 0.81 -17.03 -16.33
C VAL A 57 -0.36 -17.21 -17.31
N PRO A 58 -1.05 -18.36 -17.33
CA PRO A 58 -2.21 -18.56 -18.19
C PRO A 58 -3.36 -17.58 -17.91
N ALA A 59 -4.22 -17.38 -18.91
CA ALA A 59 -5.35 -16.46 -18.83
C ALA A 59 -6.33 -16.85 -17.72
N GLY A 60 -6.60 -15.93 -16.79
CA GLY A 60 -7.52 -16.12 -15.67
C GLY A 60 -6.97 -16.98 -14.53
N GLU A 61 -5.66 -17.12 -14.47
CA GLU A 61 -4.97 -17.76 -13.36
C GLU A 61 -4.14 -16.75 -12.57
N THR A 62 -3.93 -17.05 -11.30
CA THR A 62 -3.07 -16.29 -10.38
C THR A 62 -1.71 -16.99 -10.29
N LEU A 63 -0.61 -16.23 -10.39
CA LEU A 63 0.66 -16.69 -9.86
C LEU A 63 0.59 -16.60 -8.34
N ASP A 64 0.17 -17.70 -7.72
CA ASP A 64 -0.04 -17.76 -6.26
C ASP A 64 1.24 -18.18 -5.56
N LEU A 65 1.80 -17.24 -4.80
CA LEU A 65 3.03 -17.41 -4.02
C LEU A 65 2.73 -17.28 -2.51
N SER A 66 1.45 -17.35 -2.11
CA SER A 66 1.04 -17.14 -0.72
C SER A 66 1.46 -18.29 0.22
N ASP A 67 1.69 -19.49 -0.32
CA ASP A 67 2.14 -20.64 0.44
C ASP A 67 3.68 -20.72 0.56
N ALA A 68 4.39 -19.61 0.34
CA ALA A 68 5.84 -19.58 0.50
C ALA A 68 6.26 -20.01 1.91
N ALA A 69 7.33 -20.79 2.02
CA ALA A 69 7.86 -21.19 3.32
C ALA A 69 8.30 -19.98 4.15
N ASP A 70 8.10 -20.03 5.47
CA ASP A 70 8.56 -18.96 6.36
C ASP A 70 10.04 -18.66 6.15
N GLY A 71 10.37 -17.38 6.01
CA GLY A 71 11.72 -16.91 5.74
C GLY A 71 12.24 -17.22 4.35
N ALA A 72 11.41 -17.65 3.41
CA ALA A 72 11.83 -17.93 2.04
C ALA A 72 12.24 -16.65 1.31
N THR A 73 13.18 -16.83 0.37
CA THR A 73 13.55 -15.77 -0.58
C THR A 73 12.97 -16.12 -1.95
N ILE A 74 12.27 -15.15 -2.56
CA ILE A 74 11.67 -15.28 -3.90
C ILE A 74 12.30 -14.22 -4.80
N THR A 75 12.88 -14.64 -5.91
CA THR A 75 13.51 -13.74 -6.87
C THR A 75 12.83 -13.84 -8.23
N PHE A 76 12.31 -12.71 -8.71
CA PHE A 76 11.84 -12.60 -10.10
C PHE A 76 13.03 -12.33 -11.03
N GLU A 77 13.14 -13.12 -12.09
CA GLU A 77 14.14 -12.96 -13.15
C GLU A 77 13.46 -12.94 -14.52
N GLY A 78 14.03 -12.17 -15.45
CA GLY A 78 13.48 -12.01 -16.80
C GLY A 78 12.08 -11.39 -16.78
N THR A 79 11.17 -11.84 -17.62
CA THR A 79 9.83 -11.27 -17.76
C THR A 79 8.77 -12.21 -17.21
N THR A 80 7.94 -11.68 -16.29
CA THR A 80 6.68 -12.31 -15.88
C THR A 80 5.55 -11.63 -16.62
N SER A 81 4.72 -12.40 -17.34
CA SER A 81 3.59 -11.91 -18.15
C SER A 81 2.33 -12.73 -17.91
N PHE A 82 1.16 -12.21 -18.35
CA PHE A 82 -0.13 -12.78 -18.01
C PHE A 82 -1.02 -12.93 -19.26
N GLY A 83 -1.74 -14.05 -19.36
CA GLY A 83 -2.75 -14.26 -20.38
C GLY A 83 -3.97 -13.34 -20.16
N TYR A 84 -4.61 -12.91 -21.27
CA TYR A 84 -5.79 -12.05 -21.21
C TYR A 84 -7.06 -12.82 -20.84
N LYS A 85 -7.74 -12.33 -19.80
CA LYS A 85 -9.12 -12.71 -19.44
C LYS A 85 -9.73 -11.57 -18.62
N GLU A 86 -11.02 -11.33 -18.81
CA GLU A 86 -11.79 -10.42 -17.95
C GLU A 86 -12.23 -11.18 -16.69
N TRP A 87 -11.71 -10.77 -15.52
CA TRP A 87 -11.96 -11.38 -14.22
C TRP A 87 -11.42 -10.47 -13.10
N ASP A 88 -11.69 -10.79 -11.83
CA ASP A 88 -11.36 -9.89 -10.70
C ASP A 88 -9.87 -9.94 -10.27
N GLY A 89 -9.16 -10.99 -10.63
CA GLY A 89 -7.77 -11.19 -10.20
C GLY A 89 -7.63 -11.86 -8.82
N PRO A 90 -6.49 -11.71 -8.14
CA PRO A 90 -5.30 -10.98 -8.59
C PRO A 90 -4.47 -11.75 -9.62
N LEU A 91 -3.60 -11.04 -10.34
CA LEU A 91 -2.63 -11.68 -11.23
C LEU A 91 -1.47 -12.32 -10.45
N VAL A 92 -1.03 -11.69 -9.36
CA VAL A 92 -0.01 -12.20 -8.44
C VAL A 92 -0.53 -12.14 -7.02
N ARG A 93 -0.25 -13.15 -6.21
CA ARG A 93 -0.52 -13.16 -4.77
C ARG A 93 0.72 -13.50 -3.99
N LEU A 94 1.09 -12.64 -3.05
CA LEU A 94 2.18 -12.85 -2.10
C LEU A 94 1.61 -13.05 -0.69
N GLY A 95 2.20 -13.93 0.08
CA GLY A 95 1.89 -14.16 1.50
C GLY A 95 3.05 -14.86 2.20
N GLY A 96 2.91 -15.06 3.50
CA GLY A 96 3.88 -15.77 4.34
C GLY A 96 4.61 -14.87 5.35
N SER A 97 5.32 -15.49 6.26
CA SER A 97 6.03 -14.82 7.35
C SER A 97 7.53 -14.79 7.11
N GLY A 98 8.15 -13.62 7.34
CA GLY A 98 9.59 -13.41 7.15
C GLY A 98 10.08 -13.52 5.71
N VAL A 99 9.19 -13.53 4.73
CA VAL A 99 9.54 -13.71 3.32
C VAL A 99 10.29 -12.49 2.77
N THR A 100 11.25 -12.75 1.90
CA THR A 100 11.94 -11.72 1.15
C THR A 100 11.67 -11.90 -0.34
N VAL A 101 11.03 -10.92 -0.97
CA VAL A 101 10.74 -10.92 -2.41
C VAL A 101 11.60 -9.88 -3.10
N THR A 102 12.28 -10.26 -4.18
CA THR A 102 13.18 -9.36 -4.91
C THR A 102 12.97 -9.44 -6.43
N GLY A 103 13.19 -8.34 -7.12
CA GLY A 103 13.38 -8.33 -8.57
C GLY A 103 14.88 -8.33 -8.91
N ALA A 104 15.31 -9.19 -9.81
CA ALA A 104 16.64 -9.07 -10.40
C ALA A 104 16.72 -7.78 -11.23
N LYS A 105 17.94 -7.29 -11.50
CA LYS A 105 18.19 -5.98 -12.09
C LYS A 105 17.37 -5.66 -13.36
N ASP A 106 17.17 -6.65 -14.21
CA ASP A 106 16.45 -6.49 -15.50
C ASP A 106 15.11 -7.24 -15.51
N ALA A 107 14.64 -7.68 -14.33
CA ALA A 107 13.36 -8.35 -14.20
C ALA A 107 12.19 -7.37 -14.37
N VAL A 108 11.16 -7.79 -15.09
CA VAL A 108 9.94 -7.01 -15.30
C VAL A 108 8.73 -7.90 -15.07
N ILE A 109 7.77 -7.39 -14.30
CA ILE A 109 6.44 -7.99 -14.14
C ILE A 109 5.47 -7.14 -14.94
N ASP A 110 5.15 -7.58 -16.18
CA ASP A 110 4.35 -6.80 -17.13
C ASP A 110 2.89 -7.29 -17.12
N GLY A 111 1.99 -6.44 -16.63
CA GLY A 111 0.56 -6.71 -16.63
C GLY A 111 -0.09 -6.61 -18.00
N GLU A 112 0.61 -6.07 -19.01
CA GLU A 112 0.10 -5.84 -20.36
C GLU A 112 -1.27 -5.14 -20.39
N GLY A 113 -1.46 -4.16 -19.48
CA GLY A 113 -2.72 -3.48 -19.14
C GLY A 113 -3.49 -2.92 -20.32
N LYS A 114 -2.78 -2.56 -21.41
CA LYS A 114 -3.39 -2.07 -22.63
C LYS A 114 -4.50 -2.98 -23.18
N ARG A 115 -4.48 -4.28 -22.88
CA ARG A 115 -5.51 -5.22 -23.30
C ARG A 115 -6.83 -5.02 -22.51
N TRP A 116 -6.75 -4.48 -21.28
CA TRP A 116 -7.89 -4.21 -20.41
C TRP A 116 -8.30 -2.74 -20.38
N TRP A 117 -7.40 -1.80 -20.61
CA TRP A 117 -7.69 -0.37 -20.51
C TRP A 117 -8.79 0.06 -21.49
N ASP A 118 -9.75 0.84 -20.99
CA ASP A 118 -10.92 1.33 -21.70
C ASP A 118 -11.37 2.73 -21.22
N GLY A 119 -10.59 3.35 -20.32
CA GLY A 119 -10.89 4.65 -19.71
C GLY A 119 -11.80 4.57 -18.47
N GLU A 120 -12.40 3.42 -18.17
CA GLU A 120 -13.38 3.28 -17.08
C GLU A 120 -12.73 2.79 -15.77
N GLY A 121 -11.56 2.16 -15.83
CA GLY A 121 -10.91 1.57 -14.66
C GLY A 121 -11.79 0.56 -13.96
N THR A 122 -12.04 0.76 -12.66
CA THR A 122 -12.97 -0.05 -11.85
C THR A 122 -14.39 0.50 -11.81
N ASN A 123 -14.67 1.61 -12.51
CA ASN A 123 -15.98 2.25 -12.50
C ASN A 123 -16.96 1.66 -13.54
N GLY A 124 -16.50 0.72 -14.35
CA GLY A 124 -17.30 0.09 -15.40
C GLY A 124 -16.47 -0.55 -16.50
N GLY A 125 -17.09 -0.78 -17.65
CA GLY A 125 -16.44 -1.36 -18.82
C GLY A 125 -16.00 -2.82 -18.61
N LYS A 126 -14.81 -3.16 -19.10
CA LYS A 126 -14.23 -4.49 -18.95
C LYS A 126 -13.96 -4.82 -17.48
N THR A 127 -14.16 -6.07 -17.09
CA THR A 127 -13.66 -6.56 -15.79
C THR A 127 -12.14 -6.68 -15.85
N LYS A 128 -11.46 -5.98 -14.97
CA LYS A 128 -10.00 -5.85 -14.96
C LYS A 128 -9.41 -6.49 -13.72
N PRO A 129 -8.45 -7.43 -13.85
CA PRO A 129 -7.87 -8.09 -12.69
C PRO A 129 -7.04 -7.11 -11.86
N LYS A 130 -7.20 -7.17 -10.53
CA LYS A 130 -6.23 -6.59 -9.60
C LYS A 130 -4.87 -7.18 -9.88
N PHE A 131 -3.81 -6.38 -9.75
CA PHE A 131 -2.52 -6.87 -10.21
C PHE A 131 -1.80 -7.71 -9.15
N LEU A 132 -1.37 -7.09 -8.03
CA LEU A 132 -0.63 -7.81 -7.00
C LEU A 132 -1.30 -7.64 -5.64
N TYR A 133 -1.61 -8.75 -4.97
CA TYR A 133 -1.99 -8.79 -3.57
C TYR A 133 -0.77 -9.09 -2.70
N ALA A 134 -0.38 -8.13 -1.88
CA ALA A 134 0.55 -8.26 -0.77
C ALA A 134 -0.28 -8.43 0.52
N HIS A 135 -1.04 -9.53 0.56
CA HIS A 135 -1.95 -9.88 1.64
C HIS A 135 -1.37 -11.01 2.46
N ASP A 136 -1.72 -11.06 3.75
CA ASP A 136 -1.22 -12.11 4.66
C ASP A 136 0.32 -12.16 4.77
N LEU A 137 0.98 -11.02 4.55
CA LEU A 137 2.43 -10.87 4.78
C LEU A 137 2.69 -10.40 6.21
N GLU A 138 3.63 -11.06 6.89
CA GLU A 138 4.08 -10.71 8.23
C GLU A 138 5.61 -10.68 8.27
N ASP A 139 6.18 -9.62 8.84
CA ASP A 139 7.64 -9.42 8.97
C ASP A 139 8.38 -9.56 7.61
N ALA A 140 7.79 -9.09 6.52
CA ALA A 140 8.25 -9.34 5.17
C ALA A 140 8.95 -8.14 4.52
N THR A 141 9.77 -8.43 3.51
CA THR A 141 10.40 -7.41 2.68
C THR A 141 10.16 -7.69 1.20
N VAL A 142 9.72 -6.70 0.45
CA VAL A 142 9.61 -6.73 -1.01
C VAL A 142 10.49 -5.62 -1.58
N SER A 143 11.38 -5.92 -2.50
CA SER A 143 12.34 -4.93 -2.98
C SER A 143 12.66 -5.05 -4.47
N GLY A 144 12.96 -3.91 -5.10
CA GLY A 144 13.47 -3.86 -6.47
C GLY A 144 12.54 -4.45 -7.53
N LEU A 145 11.23 -4.54 -7.27
CA LEU A 145 10.30 -4.98 -8.30
C LEU A 145 10.10 -3.87 -9.35
N HIS A 146 10.14 -4.24 -10.61
CA HIS A 146 9.75 -3.40 -11.73
C HIS A 146 8.43 -3.90 -12.31
N ILE A 147 7.35 -3.22 -11.94
CA ILE A 147 5.98 -3.52 -12.35
C ILE A 147 5.61 -2.58 -13.50
N LYS A 148 5.04 -3.13 -14.57
CA LYS A 148 4.60 -2.35 -15.74
C LYS A 148 3.16 -2.65 -16.10
N ASN A 149 2.48 -1.62 -16.61
CA ASN A 149 1.21 -1.76 -17.34
C ASN A 149 0.18 -2.61 -16.59
N THR A 150 -0.11 -2.24 -15.34
CA THR A 150 -1.12 -2.95 -14.55
C THR A 150 -2.52 -2.70 -15.12
N PRO A 151 -3.41 -3.70 -15.16
CA PRO A 151 -4.78 -3.50 -15.68
C PRO A 151 -5.59 -2.45 -14.90
N VAL A 152 -5.43 -2.44 -13.58
CA VAL A 152 -5.95 -1.44 -12.62
C VAL A 152 -4.94 -1.34 -11.47
N GLN A 153 -5.36 -1.22 -10.22
CA GLN A 153 -4.49 -1.04 -9.06
C GLN A 153 -3.31 -2.02 -9.07
N ALA A 154 -2.10 -1.47 -8.82
CA ALA A 154 -0.87 -2.24 -8.93
C ALA A 154 -0.63 -3.10 -7.69
N ILE A 155 -0.55 -2.53 -6.50
CA ILE A 155 -0.25 -3.28 -5.27
C ILE A 155 -1.31 -3.00 -4.22
N SER A 156 -2.11 -4.01 -3.89
CA SER A 156 -3.01 -3.98 -2.74
C SER A 156 -2.31 -4.58 -1.53
N VAL A 157 -2.26 -3.82 -0.43
CA VAL A 157 -1.52 -4.17 0.79
C VAL A 157 -2.49 -4.40 1.94
N GLN A 158 -2.45 -5.60 2.52
CA GLN A 158 -3.07 -5.96 3.81
C GLN A 158 -2.04 -6.79 4.60
N ALA A 159 -1.21 -6.14 5.41
CA ALA A 159 -0.03 -6.76 5.96
C ALA A 159 0.37 -6.18 7.32
N ASN A 160 1.18 -6.95 8.05
CA ASN A 160 1.81 -6.52 9.27
C ASN A 160 3.33 -6.50 9.12
N ASN A 161 3.96 -5.39 9.49
CA ASN A 161 5.41 -5.18 9.45
C ASN A 161 6.01 -5.50 8.07
N LEU A 162 5.47 -4.86 7.02
CA LEU A 162 5.91 -5.02 5.63
C LEU A 162 6.81 -3.85 5.19
N SER A 163 7.98 -4.16 4.65
CA SER A 163 8.85 -3.20 3.97
C SER A 163 8.79 -3.36 2.45
N LEU A 164 8.45 -2.28 1.75
CA LEU A 164 8.46 -2.18 0.28
C LEU A 164 9.57 -1.19 -0.11
N LYS A 165 10.63 -1.66 -0.79
CA LYS A 165 11.82 -0.84 -1.07
C LYS A 165 12.14 -0.78 -2.54
N ASP A 166 12.41 0.43 -3.06
CA ASP A 166 12.85 0.63 -4.44
C ASP A 166 11.92 -0.04 -5.47
N ILE A 167 10.62 0.09 -5.27
CA ILE A 167 9.60 -0.45 -6.17
C ILE A 167 9.35 0.55 -7.29
N THR A 168 9.42 0.08 -8.53
CA THR A 168 9.01 0.86 -9.70
C THR A 168 7.66 0.38 -10.21
N VAL A 169 6.70 1.31 -10.34
CA VAL A 169 5.41 1.10 -11.01
C VAL A 169 5.36 2.04 -12.21
N ASP A 170 5.46 1.49 -13.42
CA ASP A 170 5.44 2.26 -14.66
C ASP A 170 4.21 1.91 -15.51
N ASN A 171 3.16 2.70 -15.37
CA ASN A 171 1.93 2.64 -16.16
C ASN A 171 1.85 3.76 -17.20
N SER A 172 2.98 4.40 -17.55
CA SER A 172 3.00 5.53 -18.48
C SER A 172 2.42 5.22 -19.86
N ASP A 173 2.43 3.96 -20.28
CA ASP A 173 1.74 3.54 -21.50
C ASP A 173 0.22 3.76 -21.43
N GLY A 174 -0.34 3.92 -20.22
CA GLY A 174 -1.76 4.16 -19.98
C GLY A 174 -2.23 5.59 -20.29
N ASP A 175 -1.33 6.59 -20.27
CA ASP A 175 -1.68 8.01 -20.43
C ASP A 175 -2.46 8.31 -21.71
N GLY A 176 -2.12 7.66 -22.80
CA GLY A 176 -2.82 7.81 -24.08
C GLY A 176 -3.69 6.61 -24.48
N ASN A 177 -3.81 5.59 -23.62
CA ASN A 177 -4.46 4.31 -23.94
C ASN A 177 -5.59 3.95 -22.99
N GLY A 178 -6.09 4.89 -22.20
CA GLY A 178 -7.24 4.68 -21.31
C GLY A 178 -6.90 3.94 -20.02
N GLY A 179 -5.66 4.05 -19.53
CA GLY A 179 -5.30 3.65 -18.16
C GLY A 179 -6.09 4.48 -17.16
N HIS A 180 -6.70 3.83 -16.16
CA HIS A 180 -7.50 4.49 -15.14
C HIS A 180 -7.58 3.61 -13.88
N ASN A 181 -7.65 4.20 -12.69
CA ASN A 181 -7.55 3.52 -11.39
C ASN A 181 -6.30 2.62 -11.28
N THR A 182 -5.18 3.12 -11.75
CA THR A 182 -3.89 2.43 -11.70
C THR A 182 -3.07 2.85 -10.48
N ASP A 183 -3.74 2.96 -9.33
CA ASP A 183 -3.13 3.27 -8.03
C ASP A 183 -1.89 2.41 -7.80
N ALA A 184 -0.79 3.00 -7.34
CA ALA A 184 0.43 2.22 -7.17
C ALA A 184 0.42 1.40 -5.88
N PHE A 185 0.01 2.01 -4.77
CA PHE A 185 -0.08 1.33 -3.47
C PHE A 185 -1.42 1.64 -2.81
N ASP A 186 -2.29 0.63 -2.70
CA ASP A 186 -3.54 0.67 -1.93
C ASP A 186 -3.34 -0.03 -0.59
N ILE A 187 -3.40 0.70 0.52
CA ILE A 187 -3.18 0.15 1.86
C ILE A 187 -4.48 0.13 2.62
N SER A 188 -4.84 -1.03 3.16
CA SER A 188 -5.96 -1.22 4.07
C SER A 188 -5.64 -2.25 5.15
N GLU A 189 -6.31 -2.17 6.31
CA GLU A 189 -6.25 -3.17 7.38
C GLU A 189 -4.81 -3.58 7.78
N SER A 190 -3.87 -2.64 7.72
CA SER A 190 -2.44 -2.90 7.89
C SER A 190 -1.87 -2.26 9.15
N ASN A 191 -0.80 -2.84 9.66
CA ASN A 191 -0.04 -2.29 10.78
C ASN A 191 1.46 -2.42 10.56
N GLY A 192 2.16 -1.29 10.43
CA GLY A 192 3.59 -1.28 10.14
C GLY A 192 3.88 -1.54 8.65
N VAL A 193 3.58 -0.57 7.78
CA VAL A 193 3.93 -0.63 6.34
C VAL A 193 4.91 0.49 6.03
N TYR A 194 6.06 0.13 5.49
CA TYR A 194 7.17 1.05 5.21
C TYR A 194 7.51 1.01 3.73
N ILE A 195 7.20 2.08 3.00
CA ILE A 195 7.49 2.22 1.56
C ILE A 195 8.60 3.23 1.39
N THR A 196 9.73 2.83 0.80
CA THR A 196 10.90 3.69 0.63
C THR A 196 11.41 3.68 -0.80
N GLY A 197 11.68 4.84 -1.37
CA GLY A 197 12.35 4.96 -2.67
C GLY A 197 11.47 4.52 -3.86
N ALA A 198 10.16 4.58 -3.74
CA ALA A 198 9.25 4.21 -4.83
C ALA A 198 9.34 5.17 -6.02
N VAL A 199 9.31 4.63 -7.24
CA VAL A 199 9.20 5.40 -8.49
C VAL A 199 7.90 5.02 -9.18
N VAL A 200 6.98 6.00 -9.30
CA VAL A 200 5.63 5.75 -9.78
C VAL A 200 5.29 6.66 -10.95
N LYS A 201 4.75 6.06 -12.01
CA LYS A 201 4.09 6.75 -13.12
C LYS A 201 2.77 6.05 -13.38
N ASN A 202 1.66 6.74 -13.12
CA ASN A 202 0.35 6.12 -13.16
C ASN A 202 -0.77 7.13 -13.46
N GLN A 203 -2.03 6.68 -13.44
CA GLN A 203 -3.21 7.50 -13.73
C GLN A 203 -4.17 7.58 -12.53
N ASP A 204 -3.71 7.22 -11.31
CA ASP A 204 -4.47 7.39 -10.06
C ASP A 204 -3.53 7.64 -8.87
N ASP A 205 -3.95 7.38 -7.63
CA ASP A 205 -3.15 7.69 -6.44
C ASP A 205 -1.77 7.01 -6.48
N CYS A 206 -0.71 7.74 -6.16
CA CYS A 206 0.62 7.15 -5.95
C CYS A 206 0.59 6.24 -4.71
N ILE A 207 -0.05 6.71 -3.65
CA ILE A 207 -0.42 5.92 -2.49
C ILE A 207 -1.84 6.29 -2.08
N ALA A 208 -2.65 5.29 -1.74
CA ALA A 208 -3.98 5.45 -1.16
C ALA A 208 -4.06 4.67 0.15
N ILE A 209 -4.12 5.37 1.29
CA ILE A 209 -4.24 4.75 2.60
C ILE A 209 -5.70 4.80 3.03
N ASN A 210 -6.37 3.66 2.97
CA ASN A 210 -7.80 3.54 3.26
C ASN A 210 -8.11 3.17 4.72
N SER A 211 -7.22 2.40 5.36
CA SER A 211 -7.23 2.11 6.79
C SER A 211 -5.88 1.55 7.23
N GLY A 212 -5.64 1.54 8.54
CA GLY A 212 -4.43 0.99 9.12
C GLY A 212 -3.66 2.00 9.97
N LYS A 213 -2.53 1.57 10.49
CA LYS A 213 -1.67 2.35 11.38
C LYS A 213 -0.19 2.09 11.19
N ASN A 214 0.63 3.04 11.65
CA ASN A 214 2.09 2.95 11.55
C ASN A 214 2.55 2.78 10.10
N ILE A 215 2.14 3.70 9.24
CA ILE A 215 2.43 3.65 7.80
C ILE A 215 3.41 4.77 7.44
N GLU A 216 4.46 4.42 6.74
CA GLU A 216 5.46 5.36 6.25
C GLU A 216 5.64 5.25 4.73
N PHE A 217 5.66 6.40 4.07
CA PHE A 217 6.04 6.53 2.67
C PHE A 217 7.13 7.60 2.56
N SER A 218 8.34 7.23 2.15
CA SER A 218 9.47 8.14 2.13
C SER A 218 10.33 8.03 0.88
N GLY A 219 10.86 9.17 0.42
CA GLY A 219 11.76 9.23 -0.72
C GLY A 219 11.11 8.85 -2.06
N GLY A 220 9.80 8.99 -2.18
CA GLY A 220 9.07 8.62 -3.38
C GLY A 220 9.17 9.67 -4.50
N SER A 221 9.07 9.20 -5.75
CA SER A 221 8.95 10.03 -6.94
C SER A 221 7.72 9.59 -7.73
N CYS A 222 6.65 10.40 -7.68
CA CYS A 222 5.38 10.08 -8.31
C CYS A 222 5.09 11.08 -9.45
N SER A 223 4.66 10.57 -10.58
CA SER A 223 4.33 11.38 -11.75
C SER A 223 3.05 10.88 -12.41
N GLY A 224 2.24 11.80 -12.90
CA GLY A 224 0.88 11.52 -13.35
C GLY A 224 -0.06 11.37 -12.13
N GLY A 225 -1.17 10.73 -12.28
CA GLY A 225 -2.05 10.31 -11.22
C GLY A 225 -2.64 11.38 -10.30
N HIS A 226 -2.97 10.98 -9.07
CA HIS A 226 -3.74 11.81 -8.12
C HIS A 226 -2.99 12.18 -6.84
N GLY A 227 -1.67 11.93 -6.75
CA GLY A 227 -0.81 12.37 -5.65
C GLY A 227 -0.75 11.40 -4.46
N LEU A 228 -0.46 11.95 -3.28
CA LEU A 228 -0.25 11.24 -2.03
C LEU A 228 -1.53 11.28 -1.17
N SER A 229 -2.33 10.22 -1.21
CA SER A 229 -3.67 10.22 -0.67
C SER A 229 -3.85 9.42 0.61
N ILE A 230 -4.56 10.01 1.57
CA ILE A 230 -5.27 9.28 2.63
C ILE A 230 -6.73 9.21 2.23
N GLY A 231 -7.23 7.98 2.12
CA GLY A 231 -8.62 7.72 1.77
C GLY A 231 -8.85 7.30 0.30
N SER A 232 -10.11 7.14 -0.06
CA SER A 232 -11.28 7.67 0.66
C SER A 232 -11.56 6.89 1.96
N ILE A 233 -11.70 7.61 3.07
CA ILE A 233 -12.08 7.03 4.36
C ILE A 233 -13.61 6.96 4.43
N GLY A 234 -14.14 5.83 4.87
CA GLY A 234 -15.58 5.57 5.00
C GLY A 234 -16.09 4.45 4.09
N GLY A 235 -17.15 3.77 4.52
CA GLY A 235 -17.83 2.71 3.76
C GLY A 235 -17.07 1.38 3.69
N ARG A 236 -16.17 1.11 4.63
CA ARG A 236 -15.47 -0.16 4.84
C ARG A 236 -15.71 -0.67 6.26
N ASP A 237 -15.28 -1.87 6.57
CA ASP A 237 -15.35 -2.43 7.92
C ASP A 237 -14.37 -1.71 8.86
N ASP A 238 -13.15 -1.41 8.40
CA ASP A 238 -12.21 -0.51 9.08
C ASP A 238 -12.07 0.81 8.30
N ASN A 239 -12.33 1.90 8.99
CA ASN A 239 -12.22 3.28 8.48
C ASN A 239 -11.31 4.12 9.38
N THR A 240 -10.30 3.51 10.00
CA THR A 240 -9.36 4.16 10.90
C THR A 240 -8.00 4.26 10.26
N VAL A 241 -7.47 5.47 10.17
CA VAL A 241 -6.07 5.73 9.78
C VAL A 241 -5.37 6.47 10.91
N GLN A 242 -4.24 5.93 11.37
CA GLN A 242 -3.49 6.49 12.48
C GLN A 242 -1.99 6.36 12.30
N ASN A 243 -1.23 7.38 12.75
CA ASN A 243 0.22 7.40 12.73
C ASN A 243 0.79 7.12 11.34
N VAL A 244 0.60 8.09 10.45
CA VAL A 244 1.08 8.04 9.06
C VAL A 244 2.13 9.13 8.85
N THR A 245 3.24 8.77 8.23
CA THR A 245 4.26 9.71 7.81
C THR A 245 4.52 9.58 6.32
N VAL A 246 4.38 10.69 5.60
CA VAL A 246 4.75 10.81 4.19
C VAL A 246 5.81 11.89 4.08
N SER A 247 7.02 11.54 3.61
CA SER A 247 8.15 12.46 3.66
C SER A 247 9.06 12.39 2.43
N ASP A 248 9.87 13.45 2.27
CA ASP A 248 11.01 13.50 1.35
C ASP A 248 10.67 13.09 -0.09
N SER A 249 9.49 13.46 -0.57
CA SER A 249 8.95 12.95 -1.82
C SER A 249 8.69 14.06 -2.84
N THR A 250 8.67 13.68 -4.12
CA THR A 250 8.38 14.59 -5.23
C THR A 250 7.15 14.13 -6.00
N ILE A 251 6.23 15.07 -6.27
CA ILE A 251 5.02 14.84 -7.04
C ILE A 251 5.04 15.77 -8.25
N SER A 252 4.87 15.20 -9.42
CA SER A 252 4.92 15.97 -10.67
C SER A 252 3.81 15.57 -11.64
N ASN A 253 3.29 16.54 -12.39
CA ASN A 253 2.28 16.32 -13.45
C ASN A 253 1.11 15.46 -12.92
N SER A 254 0.59 15.80 -11.75
CA SER A 254 -0.43 15.06 -11.03
C SER A 254 -1.65 15.94 -10.77
N ALA A 255 -2.83 15.35 -10.68
CA ALA A 255 -4.03 16.11 -10.33
C ALA A 255 -3.89 16.74 -8.93
N ASN A 256 -3.37 15.98 -7.95
CA ASN A 256 -3.15 16.52 -6.61
C ASN A 256 -1.72 16.28 -6.12
N GLY A 257 -1.28 17.10 -5.19
CA GLY A 257 -0.06 16.87 -4.43
C GLY A 257 -0.32 16.04 -3.18
N VAL A 258 -0.78 16.68 -2.11
CA VAL A 258 -1.17 16.07 -0.83
C VAL A 258 -2.69 16.02 -0.73
N ARG A 259 -3.24 14.87 -0.37
CA ARG A 259 -4.70 14.69 -0.36
C ARG A 259 -5.19 13.89 0.84
N ILE A 260 -6.24 14.42 1.52
CA ILE A 260 -7.04 13.66 2.49
C ILE A 260 -8.51 13.76 2.06
N LYS A 261 -9.14 12.61 1.78
CA LYS A 261 -10.53 12.57 1.33
C LYS A 261 -11.37 11.64 2.21
N THR A 262 -12.47 12.16 2.78
CA THR A 262 -13.41 11.36 3.56
C THR A 262 -14.80 11.40 2.95
N LYS A 263 -15.50 10.26 3.00
CA LYS A 263 -16.85 10.14 2.47
C LYS A 263 -17.86 10.82 3.37
N VAL A 264 -18.89 11.42 2.76
CA VAL A 264 -20.01 12.01 3.51
C VAL A 264 -20.83 10.93 4.20
N ASP A 265 -21.40 11.28 5.35
CA ASP A 265 -22.33 10.45 6.11
C ASP A 265 -21.75 9.08 6.54
N GLU A 266 -20.43 8.96 6.55
CA GLU A 266 -19.69 7.76 6.95
C GLU A 266 -18.94 8.01 8.26
N LYS A 267 -18.60 6.94 8.97
CA LYS A 267 -17.89 7.01 10.25
C LYS A 267 -16.46 6.53 10.12
N GLY A 268 -15.56 7.12 10.89
CA GLY A 268 -14.14 6.76 10.90
C GLY A 268 -13.29 7.81 11.59
N SER A 269 -11.98 7.70 11.44
CA SER A 269 -11.03 8.67 11.96
C SER A 269 -9.73 8.69 11.16
N VAL A 270 -9.17 9.88 11.07
CA VAL A 270 -7.80 10.10 10.57
C VAL A 270 -7.05 10.86 11.67
N SER A 271 -5.97 10.30 12.18
CA SER A 271 -5.21 10.93 13.27
C SER A 271 -3.71 10.76 13.13
N ASP A 272 -2.97 11.73 13.65
CA ASP A 272 -1.50 11.69 13.73
C ASP A 272 -0.85 11.47 12.36
N VAL A 273 -1.15 12.37 11.42
CA VAL A 273 -0.67 12.31 10.04
C VAL A 273 0.35 13.40 9.78
N THR A 274 1.49 13.05 9.26
CA THR A 274 2.55 13.98 8.89
C THR A 274 2.87 13.91 7.40
N TYR A 275 2.80 15.05 6.72
CA TYR A 275 3.41 15.27 5.41
C TYR A 275 4.57 16.23 5.59
N SER A 276 5.78 15.82 5.25
CA SER A 276 6.98 16.65 5.42
C SER A 276 7.91 16.62 4.22
N ASN A 277 8.49 17.77 3.89
CA ASN A 277 9.44 17.92 2.78
C ASN A 277 8.92 17.33 1.45
N ILE A 278 7.72 17.76 1.04
CA ILE A 278 7.10 17.34 -0.23
C ILE A 278 7.29 18.44 -1.27
N LYS A 279 7.78 18.07 -2.45
CA LYS A 279 8.00 18.97 -3.58
C LYS A 279 6.95 18.73 -4.66
N LEU A 280 6.28 19.79 -5.10
CA LEU A 280 5.20 19.78 -6.08
C LEU A 280 5.63 20.49 -7.36
N SER A 281 5.24 19.95 -8.53
CA SER A 281 5.40 20.62 -9.82
C SER A 281 4.35 20.16 -10.83
N GLY A 282 3.73 21.10 -11.57
CA GLY A 282 2.72 20.77 -12.57
C GLY A 282 1.50 20.05 -11.97
N ILE A 283 0.99 20.57 -10.87
CA ILE A 283 -0.22 20.04 -10.22
C ILE A 283 -1.43 20.73 -10.82
N SER A 284 -2.36 19.94 -11.40
CA SER A 284 -3.45 20.49 -12.21
C SER A 284 -4.72 20.83 -11.43
N ASP A 285 -4.97 20.22 -10.26
CA ASP A 285 -6.17 20.47 -9.46
C ASP A 285 -5.85 21.12 -8.11
N TYR A 286 -5.18 20.39 -7.21
CA TYR A 286 -4.93 20.88 -5.85
C TYR A 286 -3.50 20.59 -5.39
N GLY A 287 -2.79 21.60 -4.90
CA GLY A 287 -1.50 21.41 -4.23
C GLY A 287 -1.65 20.62 -2.93
N ILE A 288 -2.50 21.11 -2.03
CA ILE A 288 -2.94 20.41 -0.82
C ILE A 288 -4.47 20.43 -0.80
N VAL A 289 -5.09 19.27 -0.64
CA VAL A 289 -6.54 19.17 -0.49
C VAL A 289 -6.93 18.30 0.69
N VAL A 290 -7.77 18.84 1.57
CA VAL A 290 -8.47 18.07 2.61
C VAL A 290 -9.96 18.31 2.44
N GLN A 291 -10.71 17.26 2.11
CA GLN A 291 -12.12 17.38 1.82
C GLN A 291 -12.94 16.27 2.49
N GLN A 292 -14.00 16.66 3.16
CA GLN A 292 -14.92 15.74 3.88
C GLN A 292 -16.30 15.64 3.21
N ASP A 293 -16.32 15.85 1.92
CA ASP A 293 -17.54 15.86 1.11
C ASP A 293 -17.46 14.86 -0.06
N TYR A 294 -16.53 13.91 0.00
CA TYR A 294 -16.28 12.97 -1.09
C TYR A 294 -17.45 12.01 -1.29
N LYS A 295 -17.88 11.87 -2.53
CA LYS A 295 -18.72 10.78 -3.03
C LYS A 295 -17.98 10.09 -4.15
N ASN A 296 -18.24 8.81 -4.37
CA ASN A 296 -17.59 8.06 -5.43
C ASN A 296 -17.66 8.86 -6.75
N GLY A 297 -16.50 9.30 -7.23
CA GLY A 297 -16.37 10.08 -8.46
C GLY A 297 -16.51 11.60 -8.33
N GLY A 298 -16.59 12.19 -7.12
CA GLY A 298 -16.61 13.64 -7.00
C GLY A 298 -16.91 14.19 -5.61
N SER A 299 -17.05 15.50 -5.55
CA SER A 299 -17.36 16.29 -4.36
C SER A 299 -18.87 16.58 -4.29
N SER A 300 -19.47 16.53 -3.10
CA SER A 300 -20.87 16.92 -2.89
C SER A 300 -21.04 18.43 -2.66
N GLY A 301 -19.97 19.14 -2.35
CA GLY A 301 -19.97 20.53 -1.94
C GLY A 301 -20.42 20.77 -0.50
N THR A 302 -20.82 19.73 0.23
CA THR A 302 -21.27 19.83 1.62
C THR A 302 -20.54 18.80 2.47
N PRO A 303 -19.60 19.24 3.33
CA PRO A 303 -18.81 18.31 4.14
C PRO A 303 -19.65 17.76 5.32
N SER A 304 -19.42 16.51 5.67
CA SER A 304 -19.91 15.91 6.92
C SER A 304 -18.84 15.95 8.01
N ASN A 305 -19.23 15.81 9.26
CA ASN A 305 -18.31 15.90 10.40
C ASN A 305 -18.19 14.60 11.20
N ASP A 306 -18.66 13.49 10.67
CA ASP A 306 -18.69 12.19 11.35
C ASP A 306 -17.31 11.49 11.34
N ILE A 307 -16.47 11.80 10.37
CA ILE A 307 -15.06 11.35 10.34
C ILE A 307 -14.19 12.46 10.92
N LYS A 308 -13.48 12.17 12.01
CA LYS A 308 -12.58 13.15 12.63
C LYS A 308 -11.22 13.13 11.96
N VAL A 309 -10.68 14.30 11.64
CA VAL A 309 -9.34 14.51 11.07
C VAL A 309 -8.53 15.36 12.04
N SER A 310 -7.65 14.73 12.81
CA SER A 310 -6.95 15.40 13.91
C SER A 310 -5.45 15.10 13.92
N GLY A 311 -4.66 16.01 14.49
CA GLY A 311 -3.22 15.80 14.60
C GLY A 311 -2.50 15.77 13.24
N VAL A 312 -2.95 16.57 12.27
CA VAL A 312 -2.32 16.65 10.95
C VAL A 312 -1.17 17.66 11.00
N THR A 313 -0.01 17.23 10.58
CA THR A 313 1.18 18.08 10.39
C THR A 313 1.49 18.20 8.91
N ILE A 314 1.50 19.43 8.40
CA ILE A 314 2.00 19.78 7.08
C ILE A 314 3.22 20.66 7.27
N ASP A 315 4.41 20.15 6.93
CA ASP A 315 5.67 20.86 7.10
C ASP A 315 6.54 20.77 5.85
N GLY A 316 6.85 21.88 5.23
CA GLY A 316 7.74 21.92 4.09
C GLY A 316 7.12 21.38 2.80
N VAL A 317 5.80 21.54 2.58
CA VAL A 317 5.17 21.29 1.28
C VAL A 317 5.37 22.51 0.40
N THR A 318 6.16 22.36 -0.67
CA THR A 318 6.62 23.48 -1.48
C THR A 318 6.57 23.16 -2.98
N GLY A 319 6.47 24.20 -3.81
CA GLY A 319 6.53 24.03 -5.25
C GLY A 319 5.51 24.87 -6.00
N SER A 320 4.89 24.30 -7.04
CA SER A 320 3.93 25.03 -7.87
C SER A 320 2.77 24.16 -8.33
N VAL A 321 1.64 24.82 -8.54
CA VAL A 321 0.47 24.28 -9.23
C VAL A 321 0.29 25.03 -10.56
N GLU A 322 -0.53 24.49 -11.45
CA GLU A 322 -0.90 25.12 -12.71
C GLU A 322 -1.80 26.34 -12.49
N ASP A 323 -1.94 27.20 -13.51
CA ASP A 323 -2.64 28.48 -13.40
C ASP A 323 -4.11 28.35 -13.00
N ASP A 324 -4.79 27.27 -13.44
CA ASP A 324 -6.20 27.01 -13.13
C ASP A 324 -6.38 26.13 -11.85
N ALA A 325 -5.29 25.73 -11.21
CA ALA A 325 -5.32 24.87 -10.03
C ALA A 325 -5.42 25.69 -8.72
N VAL A 326 -5.70 25.01 -7.63
CA VAL A 326 -5.82 25.61 -6.28
C VAL A 326 -4.63 25.18 -5.40
N PRO A 327 -3.82 26.12 -4.91
CA PRO A 327 -2.69 25.77 -4.05
C PRO A 327 -3.09 25.02 -2.78
N VAL A 328 -4.14 25.49 -2.11
CA VAL A 328 -4.66 24.89 -0.87
C VAL A 328 -6.18 24.91 -0.85
N TYR A 329 -6.79 23.76 -0.59
CA TYR A 329 -8.24 23.61 -0.45
C TYR A 329 -8.59 22.80 0.78
N ILE A 330 -9.26 23.42 1.75
CA ILE A 330 -9.66 22.79 3.02
C ILE A 330 -11.18 22.88 3.17
N LEU A 331 -11.85 21.74 3.12
CA LEU A 331 -13.29 21.63 3.29
C LEU A 331 -13.60 20.63 4.42
N CYS A 332 -13.62 21.12 5.65
CA CYS A 332 -13.92 20.34 6.84
C CYS A 332 -15.38 20.48 7.25
N GLY A 333 -15.97 19.41 7.80
CA GLY A 333 -17.21 19.49 8.55
C GLY A 333 -17.02 20.27 9.86
N GLU A 334 -18.07 20.83 10.41
CA GLU A 334 -17.98 21.62 11.64
C GLU A 334 -17.37 20.82 12.80
N GLY A 335 -16.27 21.30 13.37
CA GLY A 335 -15.56 20.68 14.50
C GLY A 335 -14.98 19.28 14.21
N SER A 336 -14.77 18.92 12.95
CA SER A 336 -14.17 17.64 12.58
C SER A 336 -12.66 17.68 12.38
N CYS A 337 -12.11 18.83 11.98
CA CYS A 337 -10.67 19.04 11.80
C CYS A 337 -10.09 19.78 13.01
N SER A 338 -9.03 19.23 13.63
CA SER A 338 -8.46 19.81 14.85
C SER A 338 -6.99 19.43 15.07
N ASN A 339 -6.30 20.25 15.87
CA ASN A 339 -4.90 20.01 16.28
C ASN A 339 -3.96 19.87 15.09
N TRP A 340 -4.00 20.79 14.14
CA TRP A 340 -3.11 20.78 13.00
C TRP A 340 -1.89 21.67 13.24
N THR A 341 -0.76 21.23 12.69
CA THR A 341 0.47 22.00 12.56
C THR A 341 0.70 22.33 11.09
N TRP A 342 0.95 23.61 10.80
CA TRP A 342 1.10 24.09 9.43
C TRP A 342 2.31 25.01 9.35
N THR A 343 3.41 24.48 8.78
CA THR A 343 4.69 25.18 8.75
C THR A 343 5.37 25.03 7.39
N ASN A 344 6.11 26.05 6.98
CA ASN A 344 6.93 26.03 5.76
C ASN A 344 6.17 25.64 4.48
N VAL A 345 4.88 25.92 4.41
CA VAL A 345 4.06 25.67 3.20
C VAL A 345 4.22 26.86 2.26
N ASN A 346 4.71 26.58 1.05
CA ASN A 346 4.91 27.61 0.03
C ASN A 346 4.64 27.02 -1.36
N ILE A 347 3.43 27.18 -1.84
CA ILE A 347 2.96 26.69 -3.14
C ILE A 347 2.59 27.90 -3.99
N SER A 348 3.25 28.05 -5.12
CA SER A 348 3.03 29.14 -6.08
C SER A 348 2.14 28.72 -7.25
N GLY A 349 1.61 29.67 -7.99
CA GLY A 349 0.68 29.44 -9.10
C GLY A 349 -0.77 29.30 -8.62
N GLY A 350 -1.66 29.11 -9.57
CA GLY A 350 -3.07 28.87 -9.33
C GLY A 350 -3.85 30.04 -8.71
N GLU A 351 -5.10 29.78 -8.39
CA GLU A 351 -6.00 30.71 -7.74
C GLU A 351 -6.38 30.25 -6.33
N LYS A 352 -6.50 31.21 -5.39
CA LYS A 352 -6.98 30.89 -4.04
C LYS A 352 -8.45 30.48 -4.08
N SER A 353 -8.79 29.46 -3.32
CA SER A 353 -10.17 29.02 -3.17
C SER A 353 -10.95 29.98 -2.22
N ASP A 354 -12.14 30.35 -2.63
CA ASP A 354 -13.15 31.03 -1.78
C ASP A 354 -14.12 30.05 -1.11
N LYS A 355 -13.92 28.74 -1.28
CA LYS A 355 -14.82 27.66 -0.82
C LYS A 355 -14.29 26.89 0.38
N CYS A 356 -13.17 27.30 0.95
CA CYS A 356 -12.66 26.68 2.17
C CYS A 356 -13.62 26.89 3.35
N GLN A 357 -13.81 25.86 4.19
CA GLN A 357 -14.70 25.90 5.32
C GLN A 357 -14.09 25.18 6.54
N ASN A 358 -14.29 25.78 7.70
CA ASN A 358 -13.91 25.21 9.00
C ASN A 358 -12.41 24.83 9.07
N GLU A 359 -11.56 25.68 8.49
CA GLU A 359 -10.09 25.49 8.55
C GLU A 359 -9.63 25.49 10.01
N PRO A 360 -8.76 24.55 10.40
CA PRO A 360 -8.14 24.60 11.73
C PRO A 360 -7.30 25.86 11.94
N SER A 361 -7.13 26.27 13.18
CA SER A 361 -6.32 27.44 13.53
C SER A 361 -4.90 27.33 12.97
N GLY A 362 -4.44 28.38 12.31
CA GLY A 362 -3.12 28.47 11.71
C GLY A 362 -3.01 27.96 10.28
N VAL A 363 -4.09 27.43 9.73
CA VAL A 363 -4.21 27.03 8.31
C VAL A 363 -4.85 28.17 7.51
N SER A 364 -4.41 28.38 6.29
CA SER A 364 -5.05 29.31 5.38
C SER A 364 -5.08 28.77 3.96
N CYS A 365 -6.18 28.95 3.29
CA CYS A 365 -6.34 28.77 1.84
C CYS A 365 -5.87 29.96 1.02
#